data_2145bd9a6733625e01bf34a49a60f565
#
_entry.id   2145bd9a6733625e01bf34a49a60f565
#
_cell.length_a   1.000
_cell.length_b   1.000
_cell.length_c   1.000
_cell.angle_alpha   90.00
_cell.angle_beta   90.00
_cell.angle_gamma   90.00
#
_symmetry.space_group_name_H-M   'P 1'
#
loop_
_entity.id
_entity.type
_entity.pdbx_description
1 polymer ?
#
loop_
_entity_poly.entity_id
_entity_poly.type
_entity_poly.pdbx_seq_one_letter_code
_entity_poly.pdbx_strand_id
1 'polypeptide(L)'
;MATKICELCLSPDLGGLELFMMRASRSLGEECISVINEKGKLKSYYEGTHYRYATLKRRSVLVSWLSARLLAKIIDEEEIDVLHLHWTKDLPLAVMAKLLSTRKPKVVQSRHMTMTRFKDDFYHRFLYKNLDMMLAVTQQVKSQIEKFIPSDIRPRTEVLYIGAEQPTVISSEERNERRQQMGLYNAFTVGIVGRIEEPKGQHIVLEAVKALHQNGVDAKALIVGHAMDEGYLQKLQNDYADIALFTGFTKEAQTLMQLCDVMVLATENETFGLVLIEAMMCGVCVVASRSGGPLEIIDDGINGLLFKTFNVLDLAEKLRLLYEKRDLRQKFAEAGRSKALEVFESQKQFAELKQVLENL
;
A
#
# COMPACT_ATOMS: atom_id res chain seq x y z
N MET A 1 -6.29 32.74 1.09
CA MET A 1 -5.37 32.26 0.06
C MET A 1 -5.40 30.74 0.14
N ALA A 2 -5.21 30.03 -0.97
CA ALA A 2 -5.14 28.56 -0.93
C ALA A 2 -3.84 28.12 -0.24
N THR A 3 -3.90 27.04 0.53
CA THR A 3 -2.73 26.47 1.23
C THR A 3 -1.77 25.84 0.24
N LYS A 4 -0.52 26.27 0.21
CA LYS A 4 0.52 25.74 -0.66
C LYS A 4 1.23 24.55 0.01
N ILE A 5 1.23 23.41 -0.66
CA ILE A 5 1.68 22.13 -0.12
C ILE A 5 2.93 21.66 -0.87
N CYS A 6 3.92 21.17 -0.14
CA CYS A 6 5.07 20.47 -0.68
C CYS A 6 5.02 19.01 -0.27
N GLU A 7 4.89 18.11 -1.25
CA GLU A 7 5.01 16.67 -1.07
C GLU A 7 6.48 16.24 -1.16
N LEU A 8 7.02 15.60 -0.12
CA LEU A 8 8.44 15.23 -0.03
C LEU A 8 8.63 13.72 0.03
N CYS A 9 9.38 13.16 -0.92
CA CYS A 9 9.86 11.79 -0.88
C CYS A 9 11.19 11.61 -1.62
N LEU A 10 12.27 11.42 -0.89
CA LEU A 10 13.60 11.17 -1.45
C LEU A 10 13.98 9.69 -1.48
N SER A 11 13.02 8.79 -1.44
CA SER A 11 13.24 7.35 -1.62
C SER A 11 13.87 7.08 -2.99
N PRO A 12 14.91 6.23 -3.08
CA PRO A 12 15.47 5.81 -4.36
C PRO A 12 14.62 4.76 -5.07
N ASP A 13 13.74 4.07 -4.32
CA ASP A 13 12.95 2.94 -4.78
C ASP A 13 11.59 3.39 -5.34
N LEU A 14 10.80 2.42 -5.81
CA LEU A 14 9.42 2.61 -6.24
C LEU A 14 8.57 1.52 -5.61
N GLY A 15 7.59 1.92 -4.83
CA GLY A 15 6.66 1.04 -4.15
C GLY A 15 5.36 1.77 -3.81
N GLY A 16 4.57 1.19 -2.91
CA GLY A 16 3.26 1.75 -2.53
C GLY A 16 3.34 3.15 -1.93
N LEU A 17 4.38 3.44 -1.15
CA LEU A 17 4.61 4.74 -0.53
C LEU A 17 4.87 5.84 -1.58
N GLU A 18 5.76 5.58 -2.54
CA GLU A 18 6.13 6.50 -3.59
C GLU A 18 4.96 6.76 -4.54
N LEU A 19 4.23 5.70 -4.90
CA LEU A 19 3.02 5.80 -5.72
C LEU A 19 1.89 6.54 -4.98
N PHE A 20 1.75 6.35 -3.67
CA PHE A 20 0.79 7.12 -2.87
C PHE A 20 1.11 8.62 -2.92
N MET A 21 2.36 9.01 -2.66
CA MET A 21 2.79 10.41 -2.73
C MET A 21 2.51 11.03 -4.11
N MET A 22 2.81 10.30 -5.20
CA MET A 22 2.54 10.77 -6.56
C MET A 22 1.03 10.98 -6.81
N ARG A 23 0.19 10.06 -6.35
CA ARG A 23 -1.28 10.19 -6.46
C ARG A 23 -1.80 11.34 -5.59
N ALA A 24 -1.27 11.51 -4.38
CA ALA A 24 -1.60 12.63 -3.50
C ALA A 24 -1.27 13.98 -4.17
N SER A 25 -0.06 14.13 -4.71
CA SER A 25 0.35 15.37 -5.39
C SER A 25 -0.54 15.69 -6.60
N ARG A 26 -0.96 14.69 -7.35
CA ARG A 26 -1.91 14.84 -8.47
C ARG A 26 -3.27 15.32 -8.01
N SER A 27 -3.77 14.76 -6.90
CA SER A 27 -5.07 15.13 -6.35
C SER A 27 -5.07 16.54 -5.72
N LEU A 28 -3.93 16.97 -5.15
CA LEU A 28 -3.77 18.31 -4.62
C LEU A 28 -3.67 19.40 -5.71
N GLY A 29 -3.29 19.03 -6.93
CA GLY A 29 -3.33 19.89 -8.11
C GLY A 29 -2.25 20.99 -8.13
N GLU A 30 -2.62 22.19 -8.62
CA GLU A 30 -1.68 23.29 -8.85
C GLU A 30 -1.07 23.88 -7.57
N GLU A 31 -1.73 23.74 -6.44
CA GLU A 31 -1.25 24.20 -5.12
C GLU A 31 -0.15 23.30 -4.54
N CYS A 32 0.18 22.21 -5.25
CA CYS A 32 1.17 21.24 -4.81
C CYS A 32 2.44 21.28 -5.67
N ILE A 33 3.60 21.24 -5.01
CA ILE A 33 4.88 20.93 -5.62
C ILE A 33 5.45 19.66 -4.99
N SER A 34 5.98 18.76 -5.82
CA SER A 34 6.62 17.54 -5.35
C SER A 34 8.13 17.69 -5.31
N VAL A 35 8.76 17.34 -4.18
CA VAL A 35 10.22 17.28 -4.07
C VAL A 35 10.65 15.82 -3.98
N ILE A 36 11.35 15.36 -5.01
CA ILE A 36 11.69 13.95 -5.22
C ILE A 36 13.20 13.75 -5.36
N ASN A 37 13.64 12.49 -5.23
CA ASN A 37 15.04 12.14 -5.39
C ASN A 37 15.47 12.29 -6.88
N GLU A 38 16.56 13.03 -7.12
CA GLU A 38 17.13 13.24 -8.46
C GLU A 38 17.39 11.93 -9.22
N LYS A 39 17.79 10.88 -8.50
CA LYS A 39 18.11 9.54 -9.05
C LYS A 39 17.06 8.48 -8.69
N GLY A 40 15.94 8.89 -8.09
CA GLY A 40 14.89 7.96 -7.69
C GLY A 40 14.02 7.52 -8.85
N LYS A 41 13.50 6.29 -8.76
CA LYS A 41 12.62 5.72 -9.80
C LYS A 41 11.29 6.48 -9.94
N LEU A 42 10.87 7.23 -8.92
CA LEU A 42 9.67 8.05 -8.93
C LEU A 42 9.73 9.17 -9.98
N LYS A 43 10.93 9.63 -10.34
CA LYS A 43 11.14 10.73 -11.30
C LYS A 43 10.48 10.46 -12.65
N SER A 44 10.54 9.22 -13.15
CA SER A 44 9.92 8.84 -14.43
C SER A 44 8.40 9.04 -14.49
N TYR A 45 7.72 9.15 -13.34
CA TYR A 45 6.28 9.40 -13.25
C TYR A 45 5.91 10.89 -13.32
N TYR A 46 6.89 11.77 -13.21
CA TYR A 46 6.73 13.23 -13.32
C TYR A 46 7.25 13.77 -14.66
N GLU A 47 8.25 13.10 -15.28
CA GLU A 47 8.81 13.50 -16.57
C GLU A 47 7.73 13.48 -17.66
N GLY A 48 7.64 14.59 -18.41
CA GLY A 48 6.65 14.75 -19.49
C GLY A 48 5.21 15.03 -19.01
N THR A 49 4.99 15.20 -17.70
CA THR A 49 3.69 15.60 -17.13
C THR A 49 3.64 17.10 -16.86
N HIS A 50 2.44 17.63 -16.60
CA HIS A 50 2.23 19.02 -16.17
C HIS A 50 2.38 19.23 -14.65
N TYR A 51 2.62 18.15 -13.89
CA TYR A 51 2.74 18.25 -12.43
C TYR A 51 4.05 18.92 -12.03
N ARG A 52 3.95 19.87 -11.10
CA ARG A 52 5.10 20.64 -10.62
C ARG A 52 5.98 19.75 -9.74
N TYR A 53 7.27 19.71 -10.05
CA TYR A 53 8.23 19.01 -9.21
C TYR A 53 9.61 19.65 -9.24
N ALA A 54 10.33 19.46 -8.15
CA ALA A 54 11.76 19.73 -8.03
C ALA A 54 12.52 18.47 -7.62
N THR A 55 13.79 18.42 -7.96
CA THR A 55 14.63 17.27 -7.58
C THR A 55 15.66 17.69 -6.55
N LEU A 56 15.87 16.82 -5.55
CA LEU A 56 16.95 16.97 -4.59
C LEU A 56 17.86 15.75 -4.62
N LYS A 57 19.16 16.01 -4.55
CA LYS A 57 20.14 14.94 -4.38
C LYS A 57 20.15 14.49 -2.91
N ARG A 58 19.85 13.22 -2.67
CA ARG A 58 20.04 12.65 -1.35
C ARG A 58 21.54 12.58 -1.04
N ARG A 59 21.94 13.20 0.05
CA ARG A 59 23.33 13.24 0.52
C ARG A 59 23.50 12.42 1.80
N SER A 60 24.73 12.03 2.12
CA SER A 60 25.01 11.41 3.42
C SER A 60 24.67 12.34 4.58
N VAL A 61 24.49 11.79 5.78
CA VAL A 61 24.08 12.54 6.98
C VAL A 61 24.99 13.75 7.25
N LEU A 62 26.30 13.64 6.99
CA LEU A 62 27.29 14.70 7.18
C LEU A 62 27.12 15.92 6.25
N VAL A 63 26.45 15.75 5.11
CA VAL A 63 26.26 16.81 4.10
C VAL A 63 24.75 17.13 3.90
N SER A 64 23.89 16.58 4.75
CA SER A 64 22.44 16.76 4.64
C SER A 64 22.00 18.20 4.85
N TRP A 65 22.79 19.04 5.55
CA TRP A 65 22.49 20.45 5.74
C TRP A 65 22.45 21.27 4.43
N LEU A 66 23.21 20.86 3.39
CA LEU A 66 23.13 21.48 2.06
C LEU A 66 21.78 21.17 1.40
N SER A 67 21.32 19.92 1.49
CA SER A 67 20.00 19.54 0.99
C SER A 67 18.88 20.20 1.77
N ALA A 68 19.06 20.41 3.10
CA ALA A 68 18.10 21.12 3.93
C ALA A 68 18.01 22.62 3.54
N ARG A 69 19.13 23.25 3.24
CA ARG A 69 19.14 24.64 2.72
C ARG A 69 18.46 24.76 1.36
N LEU A 70 18.69 23.81 0.45
CA LEU A 70 18.02 23.79 -0.84
C LEU A 70 16.52 23.58 -0.69
N LEU A 71 16.10 22.67 0.19
CA LEU A 71 14.69 22.46 0.49
C LEU A 71 14.07 23.72 1.15
N ALA A 72 14.77 24.36 2.10
CA ALA A 72 14.32 25.61 2.71
C ALA A 72 14.15 26.73 1.67
N LYS A 73 15.06 26.81 0.70
CA LYS A 73 14.95 27.76 -0.41
C LYS A 73 13.70 27.50 -1.27
N ILE A 74 13.43 26.22 -1.61
CA ILE A 74 12.21 25.84 -2.34
C ILE A 74 10.97 26.24 -1.51
N ILE A 75 10.96 25.96 -0.20
CA ILE A 75 9.87 26.30 0.71
C ILE A 75 9.60 27.82 0.68
N ASP A 76 10.64 28.63 0.73
CA ASP A 76 10.52 30.10 0.76
C ASP A 76 10.10 30.66 -0.61
N GLU A 77 10.69 30.21 -1.71
CA GLU A 77 10.39 30.66 -3.08
C GLU A 77 8.98 30.25 -3.54
N GLU A 78 8.54 29.07 -3.19
CA GLU A 78 7.22 28.54 -3.53
C GLU A 78 6.15 28.93 -2.49
N GLU A 79 6.55 29.62 -1.43
CA GLU A 79 5.68 30.07 -0.31
C GLU A 79 4.93 28.92 0.35
N ILE A 80 5.60 27.80 0.61
CA ILE A 80 4.99 26.57 1.15
C ILE A 80 4.51 26.76 2.58
N ASP A 81 3.26 26.44 2.84
CA ASP A 81 2.62 26.45 4.15
C ASP A 81 2.73 25.10 4.85
N VAL A 82 2.64 23.99 4.10
CA VAL A 82 2.69 22.62 4.62
C VAL A 82 3.74 21.80 3.86
N LEU A 83 4.67 21.20 4.60
CA LEU A 83 5.64 20.21 4.11
C LEU A 83 5.19 18.82 4.55
N HIS A 84 4.63 18.05 3.61
CA HIS A 84 4.14 16.71 3.84
C HIS A 84 5.15 15.66 3.36
N LEU A 85 5.63 14.79 4.26
CA LEU A 85 6.63 13.78 3.94
C LEU A 85 6.10 12.36 4.10
N HIS A 86 6.60 11.46 3.25
CA HIS A 86 6.16 10.06 3.20
C HIS A 86 7.22 9.08 3.67
N TRP A 87 8.48 9.33 3.35
CA TRP A 87 9.57 8.45 3.71
C TRP A 87 10.18 8.87 5.05
N THR A 88 10.13 7.99 6.04
CA THR A 88 10.60 8.31 7.40
C THR A 88 12.05 8.80 7.46
N LYS A 89 12.89 8.37 6.50
CA LYS A 89 14.29 8.82 6.44
C LYS A 89 14.44 10.27 5.98
N ASP A 90 13.38 10.92 5.52
CA ASP A 90 13.36 12.32 5.13
C ASP A 90 12.98 13.25 6.31
N LEU A 91 12.51 12.69 7.44
CA LEU A 91 12.09 13.49 8.60
C LEU A 91 13.19 14.44 9.11
N PRO A 92 14.47 14.01 9.26
CA PRO A 92 15.53 14.93 9.68
C PRO A 92 15.74 16.10 8.70
N LEU A 93 15.66 15.81 7.40
CA LEU A 93 15.78 16.81 6.34
C LEU A 93 14.63 17.81 6.40
N ALA A 94 13.40 17.35 6.54
CA ALA A 94 12.20 18.17 6.64
C ALA A 94 12.25 19.10 7.86
N VAL A 95 12.63 18.57 9.03
CA VAL A 95 12.78 19.37 10.27
C VAL A 95 13.88 20.43 10.10
N MET A 96 15.04 20.06 9.55
CA MET A 96 16.11 21.03 9.32
C MET A 96 15.69 22.11 8.31
N ALA A 97 14.99 21.75 7.24
CA ALA A 97 14.49 22.70 6.25
C ALA A 97 13.47 23.67 6.88
N LYS A 98 12.52 23.17 7.69
CA LYS A 98 11.60 24.01 8.48
C LYS A 98 12.34 25.02 9.32
N LEU A 99 13.39 24.60 10.04
CA LEU A 99 14.16 25.48 10.93
C LEU A 99 15.01 26.52 10.17
N LEU A 100 15.43 26.21 8.94
CA LEU A 100 16.21 27.12 8.08
C LEU A 100 15.35 28.07 7.26
N SER A 101 14.13 27.66 6.90
CA SER A 101 13.18 28.47 6.12
C SER A 101 12.67 29.67 6.92
N THR A 102 12.41 30.78 6.24
CA THR A 102 11.76 31.96 6.80
C THR A 102 10.27 31.76 7.01
N ARG A 103 9.63 30.91 6.18
CA ARG A 103 8.19 30.61 6.23
C ARG A 103 7.80 29.71 7.40
N LYS A 104 8.72 28.85 7.88
CA LYS A 104 8.44 27.90 8.99
C LYS A 104 7.21 27.05 8.73
N PRO A 105 7.16 26.28 7.63
CA PRO A 105 5.96 25.49 7.28
C PRO A 105 5.57 24.51 8.38
N LYS A 106 4.30 24.11 8.39
CA LYS A 106 3.86 22.94 9.16
C LYS A 106 4.47 21.69 8.55
N VAL A 107 4.97 20.79 9.39
CA VAL A 107 5.54 19.52 8.92
C VAL A 107 4.61 18.39 9.28
N VAL A 108 4.18 17.63 8.27
CA VAL A 108 3.26 16.49 8.39
C VAL A 108 3.98 15.24 7.89
N GLN A 109 3.82 14.12 8.59
CA GLN A 109 4.35 12.83 8.15
C GLN A 109 3.24 11.80 7.95
N SER A 110 3.06 11.30 6.73
CA SER A 110 2.33 10.04 6.52
C SER A 110 3.19 8.85 6.91
N ARG A 111 2.70 8.07 7.85
CA ARG A 111 3.39 6.89 8.37
C ARG A 111 2.88 5.63 7.70
N HIS A 112 3.61 5.15 6.69
CA HIS A 112 3.26 3.98 5.88
C HIS A 112 3.78 2.64 6.44
N MET A 113 4.60 2.68 7.48
CA MET A 113 5.25 1.50 8.04
C MET A 113 5.02 1.42 9.55
N THR A 114 5.00 0.21 10.05
CA THR A 114 4.94 -0.09 11.48
C THR A 114 6.09 0.59 12.26
N MET A 115 5.86 0.84 13.53
CA MET A 115 6.85 1.36 14.48
C MET A 115 7.09 0.30 15.56
N THR A 116 8.35 -0.10 15.76
CA THR A 116 8.68 -1.22 16.64
C THR A 116 9.61 -0.84 17.80
N ARG A 117 10.09 0.41 17.83
CA ARG A 117 11.07 0.88 18.83
C ARG A 117 10.69 2.23 19.40
N PHE A 118 10.98 2.42 20.69
CA PHE A 118 10.83 3.71 21.35
C PHE A 118 11.66 4.81 20.68
N LYS A 119 11.10 6.02 20.69
CA LYS A 119 11.66 7.23 20.09
C LYS A 119 11.90 8.29 21.18
N ASP A 120 12.65 7.92 22.22
CA ASP A 120 12.84 8.73 23.43
C ASP A 120 14.27 9.26 23.61
N ASP A 121 15.21 8.93 22.71
CA ASP A 121 16.55 9.50 22.72
C ASP A 121 16.53 10.97 22.24
N PHE A 122 17.59 11.72 22.56
CA PHE A 122 17.71 13.14 22.26
C PHE A 122 17.41 13.51 20.79
N TYR A 123 17.90 12.67 19.84
CA TYR A 123 17.72 12.90 18.41
C TYR A 123 16.24 12.76 18.00
N HIS A 124 15.57 11.70 18.43
CA HIS A 124 14.16 11.50 18.12
C HIS A 124 13.27 12.53 18.84
N ARG A 125 13.60 12.87 20.10
CA ARG A 125 12.87 13.94 20.81
C ARG A 125 12.95 15.28 20.07
N PHE A 126 14.14 15.64 19.55
CA PHE A 126 14.30 16.84 18.74
C PHE A 126 13.44 16.80 17.47
N LEU A 127 13.45 15.66 16.74
CA LEU A 127 12.68 15.53 15.50
C LEU A 127 11.17 15.60 15.73
N TYR A 128 10.65 14.81 16.66
CA TYR A 128 9.19 14.73 16.89
C TYR A 128 8.61 16.00 17.51
N LYS A 129 9.38 16.77 18.31
CA LYS A 129 8.96 18.10 18.78
C LYS A 129 8.77 19.13 17.66
N ASN A 130 9.44 18.94 16.53
CA ASN A 130 9.34 19.83 15.37
C ASN A 130 8.37 19.31 14.28
N LEU A 131 7.74 18.17 14.52
CA LEU A 131 6.72 17.60 13.66
C LEU A 131 5.33 18.03 14.16
N ASP A 132 4.53 18.64 13.31
CA ASP A 132 3.22 19.18 13.72
C ASP A 132 2.16 18.08 13.73
N MET A 133 2.21 17.14 12.76
CA MET A 133 1.21 16.06 12.65
C MET A 133 1.78 14.78 12.07
N MET A 134 1.21 13.64 12.50
CA MET A 134 1.41 12.33 11.87
C MET A 134 0.09 11.75 11.37
N LEU A 135 0.07 11.30 10.12
CA LEU A 135 -1.03 10.55 9.52
C LEU A 135 -0.67 9.06 9.51
N ALA A 136 -1.35 8.29 10.31
CA ALA A 136 -1.17 6.84 10.39
C ALA A 136 -2.05 6.16 9.34
N VAL A 137 -1.51 5.24 8.55
CA VAL A 137 -2.29 4.53 7.52
C VAL A 137 -3.24 3.48 8.08
N THR A 138 -3.16 3.18 9.40
CA THR A 138 -4.06 2.25 10.12
C THR A 138 -4.17 2.64 11.59
N GLN A 139 -5.23 2.18 12.27
CA GLN A 139 -5.37 2.29 13.72
C GLN A 139 -4.22 1.59 14.45
N GLN A 140 -3.75 0.46 13.90
CA GLN A 140 -2.58 -0.23 14.44
C GLN A 140 -1.34 0.66 14.43
N VAL A 141 -1.06 1.33 13.30
CA VAL A 141 0.08 2.26 13.20
C VAL A 141 -0.09 3.44 14.15
N LYS A 142 -1.31 3.98 14.29
CA LYS A 142 -1.62 5.02 15.28
C LYS A 142 -1.31 4.56 16.70
N SER A 143 -1.79 3.38 17.10
CA SER A 143 -1.52 2.81 18.41
C SER A 143 -0.01 2.58 18.66
N GLN A 144 0.75 2.23 17.63
CA GLN A 144 2.20 2.11 17.71
C GLN A 144 2.88 3.48 17.88
N ILE A 145 2.41 4.52 17.19
CA ILE A 145 2.90 5.90 17.38
C ILE A 145 2.63 6.32 18.84
N GLU A 146 1.44 6.07 19.34
CA GLU A 146 1.04 6.39 20.73
C GLU A 146 1.88 5.64 21.76
N LYS A 147 2.24 4.39 21.47
CA LYS A 147 3.06 3.54 22.34
C LYS A 147 4.53 3.94 22.34
N PHE A 148 5.10 4.23 21.17
CA PHE A 148 6.56 4.35 20.99
C PHE A 148 7.08 5.78 20.97
N ILE A 149 6.21 6.80 20.86
CA ILE A 149 6.58 8.20 20.97
C ILE A 149 6.03 8.73 22.29
N PRO A 150 6.88 9.22 23.22
CA PRO A 150 6.45 9.82 24.46
C PRO A 150 5.44 10.96 24.27
N SER A 151 4.44 11.05 25.15
CA SER A 151 3.32 11.98 25.02
C SER A 151 3.72 13.46 24.99
N ASP A 152 4.84 13.82 25.65
CA ASP A 152 5.36 15.19 25.72
C ASP A 152 6.03 15.68 24.44
N ILE A 153 6.30 14.76 23.48
CA ILE A 153 6.90 15.08 22.17
C ILE A 153 6.08 14.56 21.00
N ARG A 154 4.98 13.84 21.27
CA ARG A 154 4.15 13.22 20.26
C ARG A 154 3.38 14.28 19.49
N PRO A 155 3.51 14.34 18.14
CA PRO A 155 2.69 15.22 17.32
C PRO A 155 1.22 14.78 17.36
N ARG A 156 0.31 15.67 16.97
CA ARG A 156 -1.08 15.30 16.71
C ARG A 156 -1.10 14.10 15.75
N THR A 157 -1.87 13.07 16.06
CA THR A 157 -1.88 11.83 15.26
C THR A 157 -3.30 11.47 14.89
N GLU A 158 -3.54 11.32 13.60
CA GLU A 158 -4.83 10.90 13.03
C GLU A 158 -4.64 9.69 12.13
N VAL A 159 -5.71 8.96 11.87
CA VAL A 159 -5.71 7.88 10.86
C VAL A 159 -6.21 8.44 9.56
N LEU A 160 -5.45 8.20 8.51
CA LEU A 160 -5.85 8.44 7.13
C LEU A 160 -5.52 7.18 6.32
N TYR A 161 -6.55 6.49 5.89
CA TYR A 161 -6.39 5.25 5.12
C TYR A 161 -5.81 5.53 3.73
N ILE A 162 -5.15 4.53 3.16
CA ILE A 162 -4.71 4.58 1.76
C ILE A 162 -5.90 4.22 0.89
N GLY A 163 -6.22 5.07 -0.09
CA GLY A 163 -7.25 4.80 -1.06
C GLY A 163 -6.77 3.98 -2.25
N ALA A 164 -7.68 3.19 -2.84
CA ALA A 164 -7.48 2.53 -4.12
C ALA A 164 -8.33 3.20 -5.21
N GLU A 165 -7.83 3.17 -6.45
CA GLU A 165 -8.60 3.61 -7.61
C GLU A 165 -9.62 2.55 -8.01
N GLN A 166 -10.77 3.00 -8.49
CA GLN A 166 -11.78 2.07 -9.00
C GLN A 166 -11.26 1.37 -10.26
N PRO A 167 -11.33 0.03 -10.32
CA PRO A 167 -10.88 -0.70 -11.49
C PRO A 167 -11.84 -0.51 -12.66
N THR A 168 -11.32 -0.64 -13.88
CA THR A 168 -12.17 -0.89 -15.04
C THR A 168 -12.73 -2.30 -14.91
N VAL A 169 -14.06 -2.42 -14.89
CA VAL A 169 -14.73 -3.71 -14.80
C VAL A 169 -14.76 -4.35 -16.20
N ILE A 170 -14.24 -5.58 -16.30
CA ILE A 170 -14.31 -6.37 -17.52
C ILE A 170 -15.67 -7.07 -17.65
N SER A 171 -16.12 -7.29 -18.88
CA SER A 171 -17.37 -8.02 -19.13
C SER A 171 -17.24 -9.51 -18.77
N SER A 172 -18.38 -10.17 -18.60
CA SER A 172 -18.41 -11.62 -18.36
C SER A 172 -17.81 -12.41 -19.53
N GLU A 173 -18.02 -11.92 -20.77
CA GLU A 173 -17.48 -12.50 -22.00
C GLU A 173 -15.94 -12.38 -22.00
N GLU A 174 -15.42 -11.18 -21.78
CA GLU A 174 -13.96 -10.93 -21.69
C GLU A 174 -13.33 -11.75 -20.56
N ARG A 175 -13.99 -11.82 -19.40
CA ARG A 175 -13.51 -12.66 -18.28
C ARG A 175 -13.39 -14.12 -18.69
N ASN A 176 -14.41 -14.67 -19.34
CA ASN A 176 -14.43 -16.06 -19.79
C ASN A 176 -13.35 -16.33 -20.85
N GLU A 177 -13.21 -15.47 -21.84
CA GLU A 177 -12.18 -15.58 -22.89
C GLU A 177 -10.76 -15.57 -22.28
N ARG A 178 -10.47 -14.60 -21.38
CA ARG A 178 -9.18 -14.53 -20.71
C ARG A 178 -8.91 -15.75 -19.82
N ARG A 179 -9.90 -16.24 -19.10
CA ARG A 179 -9.80 -17.47 -18.30
C ARG A 179 -9.53 -18.69 -19.19
N GLN A 180 -10.15 -18.78 -20.36
CA GLN A 180 -9.89 -19.86 -21.32
C GLN A 180 -8.47 -19.80 -21.87
N GLN A 181 -8.02 -18.61 -22.29
CA GLN A 181 -6.64 -18.40 -22.81
C GLN A 181 -5.58 -18.76 -21.77
N MET A 182 -5.85 -18.51 -20.49
CA MET A 182 -4.94 -18.80 -19.38
C MET A 182 -5.11 -20.22 -18.79
N GLY A 183 -5.99 -21.06 -19.37
CA GLY A 183 -6.25 -22.39 -18.86
C GLY A 183 -6.93 -22.43 -17.47
N LEU A 184 -7.70 -21.38 -17.13
CA LEU A 184 -8.41 -21.22 -15.86
C LEU A 184 -9.92 -21.42 -15.97
N TYR A 185 -10.44 -21.79 -17.14
CA TYR A 185 -11.87 -21.67 -17.48
C TYR A 185 -12.80 -22.38 -16.47
N ASN A 186 -12.51 -23.62 -16.10
CA ASN A 186 -13.32 -24.40 -15.15
C ASN A 186 -12.72 -24.47 -13.74
N ALA A 187 -11.52 -23.95 -13.54
CA ALA A 187 -10.81 -24.07 -12.28
C ALA A 187 -11.32 -23.06 -11.23
N PHE A 188 -11.36 -23.48 -9.97
CA PHE A 188 -11.47 -22.55 -8.85
C PHE A 188 -10.15 -21.79 -8.71
N THR A 189 -10.15 -20.51 -9.10
CA THR A 189 -8.92 -19.73 -9.22
C THR A 189 -8.67 -18.90 -7.97
N VAL A 190 -7.54 -19.16 -7.32
CA VAL A 190 -7.06 -18.45 -6.14
C VAL A 190 -5.91 -17.52 -6.53
N GLY A 191 -6.09 -16.20 -6.41
CA GLY A 191 -5.10 -15.21 -6.79
C GLY A 191 -4.27 -14.72 -5.61
N ILE A 192 -3.00 -14.41 -5.87
CA ILE A 192 -2.15 -13.61 -4.99
C ILE A 192 -1.36 -12.61 -5.83
N VAL A 193 -1.40 -11.34 -5.42
CA VAL A 193 -0.73 -10.23 -6.13
C VAL A 193 0.29 -9.58 -5.21
N GLY A 194 1.51 -9.42 -5.68
CA GLY A 194 2.59 -8.76 -4.95
C GLY A 194 3.97 -9.23 -5.40
N ARG A 195 5.01 -8.69 -4.78
CA ARG A 195 6.38 -9.15 -5.00
C ARG A 195 6.49 -10.63 -4.62
N ILE A 196 7.18 -11.42 -5.45
CA ILE A 196 7.40 -12.84 -5.15
C ILE A 196 8.63 -12.92 -4.25
N GLU A 197 8.39 -13.11 -2.96
CA GLU A 197 9.36 -13.23 -1.89
C GLU A 197 8.75 -14.00 -0.71
N GLU A 198 9.54 -14.74 0.04
CA GLU A 198 9.05 -15.64 1.09
C GLU A 198 8.10 -14.97 2.10
N PRO A 199 8.37 -13.73 2.61
CA PRO A 199 7.47 -13.05 3.56
C PRO A 199 6.07 -12.72 3.01
N LYS A 200 5.88 -12.80 1.69
CA LYS A 200 4.57 -12.57 1.05
C LYS A 200 3.67 -13.81 1.06
N GLY A 201 4.21 -14.98 1.39
CA GLY A 201 3.44 -16.19 1.66
C GLY A 201 2.88 -16.88 0.41
N GLN A 202 3.49 -16.71 -0.79
CA GLN A 202 3.05 -17.43 -1.99
C GLN A 202 3.06 -18.96 -1.75
N HIS A 203 4.06 -19.48 -1.06
CA HIS A 203 4.15 -20.91 -0.71
C HIS A 203 2.97 -21.38 0.15
N ILE A 204 2.46 -20.54 1.06
CA ILE A 204 1.28 -20.86 1.88
C ILE A 204 0.03 -21.02 1.01
N VAL A 205 -0.15 -20.10 0.04
CA VAL A 205 -1.28 -20.13 -0.90
C VAL A 205 -1.18 -21.38 -1.79
N LEU A 206 0.01 -21.66 -2.30
CA LEU A 206 0.26 -22.81 -3.18
C LEU A 206 0.03 -24.14 -2.47
N GLU A 207 0.50 -24.30 -1.23
CA GLU A 207 0.22 -25.48 -0.42
C GLU A 207 -1.28 -25.64 -0.13
N ALA A 208 -2.00 -24.55 0.15
CA ALA A 208 -3.44 -24.61 0.37
C ALA A 208 -4.20 -25.01 -0.91
N VAL A 209 -3.81 -24.47 -2.07
CA VAL A 209 -4.39 -24.86 -3.38
C VAL A 209 -4.07 -26.33 -3.70
N LYS A 210 -2.86 -26.78 -3.43
CA LYS A 210 -2.46 -28.19 -3.58
C LYS A 210 -3.32 -29.12 -2.71
N ALA A 211 -3.59 -28.70 -1.47
CA ALA A 211 -4.47 -29.46 -0.58
C ALA A 211 -5.91 -29.57 -1.13
N LEU A 212 -6.45 -28.49 -1.74
CA LEU A 212 -7.75 -28.58 -2.42
C LEU A 212 -7.72 -29.55 -3.61
N HIS A 213 -6.67 -29.45 -4.43
CA HIS A 213 -6.51 -30.31 -5.60
C HIS A 213 -6.44 -31.79 -5.22
N GLN A 214 -5.69 -32.14 -4.17
CA GLN A 214 -5.62 -33.49 -3.62
C GLN A 214 -6.98 -34.02 -3.10
N ASN A 215 -7.89 -33.13 -2.74
CA ASN A 215 -9.26 -33.44 -2.33
C ASN A 215 -10.28 -33.36 -3.49
N GLY A 216 -9.81 -33.43 -4.74
CA GLY A 216 -10.66 -33.53 -5.94
C GLY A 216 -11.26 -32.19 -6.42
N VAL A 217 -10.80 -31.05 -5.91
CA VAL A 217 -11.21 -29.74 -6.40
C VAL A 217 -10.28 -29.33 -7.55
N ASP A 218 -10.82 -29.00 -8.73
CA ASP A 218 -10.03 -28.39 -9.81
C ASP A 218 -9.70 -26.94 -9.40
N ALA A 219 -8.63 -26.78 -8.60
CA ALA A 219 -8.16 -25.50 -8.08
C ALA A 219 -6.83 -25.12 -8.70
N LYS A 220 -6.68 -23.84 -9.06
CA LYS A 220 -5.44 -23.26 -9.60
C LYS A 220 -5.07 -21.97 -8.89
N ALA A 221 -3.78 -21.76 -8.73
CA ALA A 221 -3.23 -20.50 -8.20
C ALA A 221 -2.81 -19.57 -9.34
N LEU A 222 -3.19 -18.30 -9.27
CA LEU A 222 -2.71 -17.24 -10.14
C LEU A 222 -1.77 -16.31 -9.36
N ILE A 223 -0.47 -16.40 -9.64
CA ILE A 223 0.59 -15.65 -8.95
C ILE A 223 1.02 -14.47 -9.82
N VAL A 224 0.70 -13.25 -9.36
CA VAL A 224 0.93 -12.02 -10.11
C VAL A 224 2.00 -11.17 -9.42
N GLY A 225 3.11 -10.90 -10.10
CA GLY A 225 4.16 -10.03 -9.59
C GLY A 225 5.55 -10.44 -10.05
N HIS A 226 6.52 -9.57 -9.79
CA HIS A 226 7.92 -9.86 -10.12
C HIS A 226 8.65 -10.54 -8.94
N ALA A 227 9.62 -11.36 -9.27
CA ALA A 227 10.48 -11.98 -8.27
C ALA A 227 11.47 -10.97 -7.69
N MET A 228 11.63 -11.02 -6.37
CA MET A 228 12.73 -10.37 -5.64
C MET A 228 13.87 -11.38 -5.41
N ASP A 229 13.55 -12.66 -5.45
CA ASP A 229 14.45 -13.81 -5.35
C ASP A 229 14.11 -14.81 -6.45
N GLU A 230 14.96 -14.90 -7.46
CA GLU A 230 14.78 -15.82 -8.59
C GLU A 230 14.87 -17.28 -8.18
N GLY A 231 15.69 -17.61 -7.18
CA GLY A 231 15.79 -18.98 -6.66
C GLY A 231 14.48 -19.42 -5.99
N TYR A 232 13.86 -18.53 -5.23
CA TYR A 232 12.53 -18.78 -4.65
C TYR A 232 11.47 -18.94 -5.72
N LEU A 233 11.44 -18.08 -6.74
CA LEU A 233 10.51 -18.21 -7.87
C LEU A 233 10.68 -19.55 -8.58
N GLN A 234 11.89 -19.93 -8.95
CA GLN A 234 12.17 -21.21 -9.63
C GLN A 234 11.71 -22.41 -8.81
N LYS A 235 11.97 -22.39 -7.50
CA LYS A 235 11.47 -23.42 -6.59
C LYS A 235 9.95 -23.53 -6.66
N LEU A 236 9.23 -22.43 -6.53
CA LEU A 236 7.76 -22.44 -6.58
C LEU A 236 7.24 -22.94 -7.95
N GLN A 237 7.86 -22.52 -9.05
CA GLN A 237 7.49 -22.96 -10.39
C GLN A 237 7.69 -24.46 -10.58
N ASN A 238 8.80 -25.01 -10.05
CA ASN A 238 9.06 -26.45 -10.15
C ASN A 238 8.12 -27.29 -9.27
N ASP A 239 7.87 -26.84 -8.03
CA ASP A 239 7.11 -27.60 -7.04
C ASP A 239 5.59 -27.58 -7.30
N TYR A 240 5.09 -26.60 -8.09
CA TYR A 240 3.65 -26.35 -8.30
C TYR A 240 3.27 -26.10 -9.77
N ALA A 241 4.07 -26.63 -10.71
CA ALA A 241 3.89 -26.42 -12.16
C ALA A 241 2.47 -26.74 -12.67
N ASP A 242 1.85 -27.80 -12.11
CA ASP A 242 0.55 -28.30 -12.58
C ASP A 242 -0.65 -27.46 -12.09
N ILE A 243 -0.47 -26.71 -10.97
CA ILE A 243 -1.56 -26.01 -10.29
C ILE A 243 -1.34 -24.50 -10.19
N ALA A 244 -0.22 -23.98 -10.65
CA ALA A 244 0.11 -22.55 -10.53
C ALA A 244 0.46 -21.91 -11.86
N LEU A 245 -0.06 -20.69 -12.06
CA LEU A 245 0.29 -19.83 -13.17
C LEU A 245 1.00 -18.58 -12.66
N PHE A 246 2.21 -18.34 -13.14
CA PHE A 246 3.03 -17.17 -12.78
C PHE A 246 3.05 -16.18 -13.96
N THR A 247 2.54 -14.97 -13.75
CA THR A 247 2.43 -13.97 -14.82
C THR A 247 3.62 -13.02 -14.91
N GLY A 248 4.46 -12.97 -13.88
CA GLY A 248 5.46 -11.92 -13.76
C GLY A 248 4.84 -10.55 -13.43
N PHE A 249 5.62 -9.49 -13.64
CA PHE A 249 5.14 -8.11 -13.47
C PHE A 249 4.15 -7.73 -14.57
N THR A 250 3.04 -7.12 -14.18
CA THR A 250 2.05 -6.57 -15.09
C THR A 250 1.49 -5.24 -14.60
N LYS A 251 1.05 -4.40 -15.54
CA LYS A 251 0.25 -3.20 -15.25
C LYS A 251 -1.26 -3.51 -15.17
N GLU A 252 -1.68 -4.71 -15.57
CA GLU A 252 -3.07 -5.15 -15.60
C GLU A 252 -3.45 -6.01 -14.37
N ALA A 253 -2.81 -5.77 -13.22
CA ALA A 253 -3.05 -6.59 -12.03
C ALA A 253 -4.53 -6.64 -11.63
N GLN A 254 -5.26 -5.51 -11.70
CA GLN A 254 -6.69 -5.45 -11.38
C GLN A 254 -7.55 -6.25 -12.38
N THR A 255 -7.15 -6.31 -13.65
CA THR A 255 -7.80 -7.18 -14.64
C THR A 255 -7.59 -8.66 -14.29
N LEU A 256 -6.35 -9.03 -13.92
CA LEU A 256 -6.06 -10.40 -13.49
C LEU A 256 -6.76 -10.79 -12.17
N MET A 257 -6.91 -9.84 -11.23
CA MET A 257 -7.72 -10.08 -10.02
C MET A 257 -9.16 -10.48 -10.38
N GLN A 258 -9.79 -9.83 -11.36
CA GLN A 258 -11.15 -10.15 -11.82
C GLN A 258 -11.29 -11.56 -12.43
N LEU A 259 -10.18 -12.21 -12.80
CA LEU A 259 -10.19 -13.59 -13.25
C LEU A 259 -10.24 -14.60 -12.09
N CYS A 260 -9.95 -14.16 -10.87
CA CYS A 260 -9.94 -15.01 -9.68
C CYS A 260 -11.33 -15.19 -9.08
N ASP A 261 -11.53 -16.30 -8.38
CA ASP A 261 -12.70 -16.54 -7.55
C ASP A 261 -12.48 -16.04 -6.12
N VAL A 262 -11.22 -16.09 -5.66
CA VAL A 262 -10.79 -15.60 -4.36
C VAL A 262 -9.40 -14.95 -4.49
N MET A 263 -9.21 -13.80 -3.87
CA MET A 263 -7.89 -13.20 -3.70
C MET A 263 -7.38 -13.43 -2.29
N VAL A 264 -6.11 -13.83 -2.16
CA VAL A 264 -5.48 -14.13 -0.87
C VAL A 264 -4.35 -13.15 -0.60
N LEU A 265 -4.29 -12.66 0.63
CA LEU A 265 -3.14 -11.94 1.19
C LEU A 265 -2.56 -12.77 2.35
N ALA A 266 -1.43 -13.42 2.11
CA ALA A 266 -0.81 -14.35 3.06
C ALA A 266 0.41 -13.76 3.81
N THR A 267 0.63 -12.47 3.69
CA THR A 267 1.75 -11.76 4.35
C THR A 267 1.61 -11.81 5.88
N GLU A 268 2.71 -12.06 6.58
CA GLU A 268 2.73 -12.09 8.05
C GLU A 268 2.48 -10.73 8.68
N ASN A 269 3.17 -9.72 8.18
CA ASN A 269 3.21 -8.37 8.75
C ASN A 269 2.80 -7.33 7.70
N GLU A 270 1.53 -7.33 7.30
CA GLU A 270 1.01 -6.34 6.37
C GLU A 270 0.62 -5.08 7.13
N THR A 271 1.18 -3.94 6.74
CA THR A 271 0.87 -2.66 7.40
C THR A 271 -0.52 -2.17 7.04
N PHE A 272 -0.95 -2.32 5.78
CA PHE A 272 -2.26 -1.89 5.32
C PHE A 272 -2.98 -2.99 4.55
N GLY A 273 -2.50 -3.37 3.37
CA GLY A 273 -3.13 -4.39 2.52
C GLY A 273 -3.91 -3.80 1.35
N LEU A 274 -3.34 -2.80 0.67
CA LEU A 274 -3.97 -2.13 -0.48
C LEU A 274 -4.50 -3.13 -1.52
N VAL A 275 -3.80 -4.23 -1.74
CA VAL A 275 -4.20 -5.29 -2.68
C VAL A 275 -5.54 -5.94 -2.32
N LEU A 276 -5.90 -6.00 -1.03
CA LEU A 276 -7.23 -6.49 -0.62
C LEU A 276 -8.33 -5.53 -1.04
N ILE A 277 -8.09 -4.23 -0.88
CA ILE A 277 -9.03 -3.19 -1.27
C ILE A 277 -9.22 -3.19 -2.79
N GLU A 278 -8.12 -3.30 -3.54
CA GLU A 278 -8.15 -3.43 -5.00
C GLU A 278 -8.97 -4.66 -5.44
N ALA A 279 -8.76 -5.81 -4.80
CA ALA A 279 -9.52 -7.03 -5.06
C ALA A 279 -11.01 -6.89 -4.70
N MET A 280 -11.32 -6.28 -3.56
CA MET A 280 -12.70 -5.97 -3.16
C MET A 280 -13.39 -5.03 -4.17
N MET A 281 -12.70 -3.98 -4.64
CA MET A 281 -13.24 -3.09 -5.67
C MET A 281 -13.47 -3.80 -7.01
N CYS A 282 -12.65 -4.80 -7.34
CA CYS A 282 -12.86 -5.70 -8.47
C CYS A 282 -14.07 -6.64 -8.28
N GLY A 283 -14.72 -6.64 -7.12
CA GLY A 283 -15.84 -7.56 -6.81
C GLY A 283 -15.37 -8.99 -6.56
N VAL A 284 -14.14 -9.19 -6.09
CA VAL A 284 -13.57 -10.51 -5.80
C VAL A 284 -13.57 -10.74 -4.29
N CYS A 285 -13.98 -11.94 -3.87
CA CYS A 285 -13.94 -12.34 -2.47
C CYS A 285 -12.49 -12.39 -1.97
N VAL A 286 -12.25 -11.95 -0.73
CA VAL A 286 -10.92 -11.87 -0.16
C VAL A 286 -10.75 -12.78 1.06
N VAL A 287 -9.54 -13.35 1.19
CA VAL A 287 -9.09 -14.08 2.37
C VAL A 287 -7.72 -13.54 2.78
N ALA A 288 -7.51 -13.22 4.03
CA ALA A 288 -6.22 -12.68 4.46
C ALA A 288 -5.71 -13.26 5.78
N SER A 289 -4.40 -13.16 6.00
CA SER A 289 -3.78 -13.42 7.29
C SER A 289 -4.42 -12.57 8.39
N ARG A 290 -4.71 -13.16 9.54
CA ARG A 290 -5.28 -12.48 10.71
C ARG A 290 -4.20 -11.66 11.42
N SER A 291 -3.67 -10.64 10.73
CA SER A 291 -2.60 -9.81 11.26
C SER A 291 -2.56 -8.45 10.55
N GLY A 292 -2.22 -7.40 11.28
CA GLY A 292 -1.96 -6.09 10.71
C GLY A 292 -3.17 -5.38 10.10
N GLY A 293 -2.93 -4.67 8.99
CA GLY A 293 -3.94 -3.91 8.26
C GLY A 293 -5.16 -4.70 7.78
N PRO A 294 -5.04 -5.97 7.35
CA PRO A 294 -6.18 -6.84 7.05
C PRO A 294 -7.28 -6.86 8.12
N LEU A 295 -6.95 -6.70 9.40
CA LEU A 295 -7.93 -6.65 10.49
C LEU A 295 -8.84 -5.40 10.47
N GLU A 296 -8.43 -4.35 9.77
CA GLU A 296 -9.23 -3.12 9.60
C GLU A 296 -10.04 -3.14 8.29
N ILE A 297 -9.56 -3.91 7.30
CA ILE A 297 -10.20 -4.04 5.99
C ILE A 297 -11.29 -5.12 5.99
N ILE A 298 -11.00 -6.28 6.62
CA ILE A 298 -11.90 -7.45 6.62
C ILE A 298 -12.65 -7.56 7.94
N ASP A 299 -13.97 -7.48 7.85
CA ASP A 299 -14.89 -7.91 8.91
C ASP A 299 -15.14 -9.41 8.70
N ASP A 300 -14.46 -10.25 9.49
CA ASP A 300 -14.39 -11.70 9.31
C ASP A 300 -15.80 -12.34 9.28
N GLY A 301 -16.10 -13.08 8.22
CA GLY A 301 -17.40 -13.69 7.99
C GLY A 301 -18.49 -12.74 7.48
N ILE A 302 -18.17 -11.49 7.14
CA ILE A 302 -19.12 -10.49 6.61
C ILE A 302 -18.72 -10.08 5.18
N ASN A 303 -17.48 -9.61 4.99
CA ASN A 303 -16.98 -9.09 3.73
C ASN A 303 -15.72 -9.81 3.21
N GLY A 304 -15.37 -10.93 3.84
CA GLY A 304 -14.21 -11.76 3.56
C GLY A 304 -13.93 -12.70 4.74
N LEU A 305 -12.82 -13.41 4.65
CA LEU A 305 -12.39 -14.32 5.72
C LEU A 305 -10.96 -14.02 6.17
N LEU A 306 -10.72 -14.24 7.46
CA LEU A 306 -9.39 -14.18 8.05
C LEU A 306 -8.93 -15.60 8.43
N PHE A 307 -7.69 -15.94 8.08
CA PHE A 307 -7.07 -17.20 8.47
C PHE A 307 -5.88 -16.98 9.40
N LYS A 308 -5.54 -17.98 10.21
CA LYS A 308 -4.39 -17.94 11.10
C LYS A 308 -3.10 -17.82 10.30
N THR A 309 -2.32 -16.78 10.58
CA THR A 309 -1.06 -16.49 9.90
C THR A 309 -0.16 -17.73 9.80
N PHE A 310 0.38 -18.00 8.63
CA PHE A 310 1.19 -19.19 8.27
C PHE A 310 0.50 -20.56 8.43
N ASN A 311 -0.81 -20.61 8.66
CA ASN A 311 -1.52 -21.87 8.79
C ASN A 311 -2.15 -22.29 7.46
N VAL A 312 -1.46 -23.17 6.74
CA VAL A 312 -1.89 -23.73 5.44
C VAL A 312 -3.24 -24.45 5.57
N LEU A 313 -3.46 -25.21 6.64
CA LEU A 313 -4.70 -25.98 6.83
C LEU A 313 -5.89 -25.07 7.03
N ASP A 314 -5.77 -24.02 7.86
CA ASP A 314 -6.83 -23.06 8.07
C ASP A 314 -7.16 -22.29 6.77
N LEU A 315 -6.13 -21.90 5.99
CA LEU A 315 -6.35 -21.30 4.67
C LEU A 315 -7.08 -22.26 3.73
N ALA A 316 -6.65 -23.51 3.66
CA ALA A 316 -7.29 -24.52 2.80
C ALA A 316 -8.76 -24.75 3.19
N GLU A 317 -9.09 -24.78 4.49
CA GLU A 317 -10.47 -24.86 4.98
C GLU A 317 -11.32 -23.65 4.56
N LYS A 318 -10.78 -22.42 4.65
CA LYS A 318 -11.46 -21.21 4.20
C LYS A 318 -11.71 -21.23 2.69
N LEU A 319 -10.69 -21.62 1.91
CA LEU A 319 -10.82 -21.74 0.46
C LEU A 319 -11.84 -22.79 0.06
N ARG A 320 -11.83 -23.97 0.71
CA ARG A 320 -12.81 -25.03 0.49
C ARG A 320 -14.22 -24.56 0.80
N LEU A 321 -14.44 -23.87 1.92
CA LEU A 321 -15.73 -23.27 2.26
C LEU A 321 -16.25 -22.34 1.14
N LEU A 322 -15.37 -21.48 0.59
CA LEU A 322 -15.72 -20.55 -0.47
C LEU A 322 -15.90 -21.23 -1.83
N TYR A 323 -15.25 -22.37 -2.07
CA TYR A 323 -15.50 -23.21 -3.24
C TYR A 323 -16.87 -23.87 -3.16
N GLU A 324 -17.20 -24.54 -2.05
CA GLU A 324 -18.45 -25.25 -1.83
C GLU A 324 -19.66 -24.34 -1.74
N LYS A 325 -19.50 -23.12 -1.16
CA LYS A 325 -20.59 -22.16 -0.92
C LYS A 325 -20.46 -20.94 -1.83
N ARG A 326 -20.79 -21.11 -3.11
CA ARG A 326 -20.70 -20.04 -4.10
C ARG A 326 -21.48 -18.78 -3.71
N ASP A 327 -22.70 -18.94 -3.19
CA ASP A 327 -23.55 -17.81 -2.77
C ASP A 327 -22.90 -17.03 -1.61
N LEU A 328 -22.29 -17.71 -0.67
CA LEU A 328 -21.54 -17.07 0.42
C LEU A 328 -20.35 -16.28 -0.10
N ARG A 329 -19.59 -16.87 -1.04
CA ARG A 329 -18.47 -16.20 -1.71
C ARG A 329 -18.92 -14.93 -2.42
N GLN A 330 -20.02 -14.99 -3.15
CA GLN A 330 -20.60 -13.84 -3.84
C GLN A 330 -21.08 -12.77 -2.83
N LYS A 331 -21.77 -13.16 -1.77
CA LYS A 331 -22.18 -12.25 -0.70
C LYS A 331 -21.01 -11.51 -0.08
N PHE A 332 -19.88 -12.21 0.19
CA PHE A 332 -18.67 -11.57 0.72
C PHE A 332 -18.03 -10.62 -0.29
N ALA A 333 -18.02 -10.98 -1.57
CA ALA A 333 -17.49 -10.12 -2.63
C ALA A 333 -18.31 -8.83 -2.76
N GLU A 334 -19.63 -8.90 -2.72
CA GLU A 334 -20.54 -7.74 -2.77
C GLU A 334 -20.37 -6.84 -1.54
N ALA A 335 -20.35 -7.42 -0.34
CA ALA A 335 -20.14 -6.68 0.90
C ALA A 335 -18.73 -6.04 0.94
N GLY A 336 -17.70 -6.77 0.47
CA GLY A 336 -16.33 -6.27 0.35
C GLY A 336 -16.26 -5.08 -0.60
N ARG A 337 -16.87 -5.18 -1.78
CA ARG A 337 -16.90 -4.08 -2.74
C ARG A 337 -17.61 -2.85 -2.19
N SER A 338 -18.74 -3.03 -1.50
CA SER A 338 -19.46 -1.91 -0.87
C SER A 338 -18.57 -1.18 0.14
N LYS A 339 -17.95 -1.91 1.07
CA LYS A 339 -17.01 -1.34 2.06
C LYS A 339 -15.83 -0.65 1.40
N ALA A 340 -15.23 -1.27 0.38
CA ALA A 340 -14.08 -0.70 -0.33
C ALA A 340 -14.41 0.64 -0.99
N LEU A 341 -15.56 0.75 -1.65
CA LEU A 341 -16.03 1.98 -2.28
C LEU A 341 -16.46 3.04 -1.26
N GLU A 342 -17.03 2.63 -0.14
CA GLU A 342 -17.47 3.56 0.90
C GLU A 342 -16.30 4.15 1.68
N VAL A 343 -15.34 3.31 2.09
CA VAL A 343 -14.29 3.69 3.05
C VAL A 343 -12.96 3.97 2.40
N PHE A 344 -12.59 3.23 1.33
CA PHE A 344 -11.22 3.22 0.79
C PHE A 344 -11.11 3.73 -0.66
N GLU A 345 -12.11 4.44 -1.14
CA GLU A 345 -12.05 5.05 -2.48
C GLU A 345 -11.04 6.21 -2.50
N SER A 346 -10.14 6.22 -3.50
CA SER A 346 -8.98 7.10 -3.51
C SER A 346 -9.32 8.59 -3.54
N GLN A 347 -10.37 8.98 -4.27
CA GLN A 347 -10.78 10.39 -4.34
C GLN A 347 -11.25 10.90 -2.98
N LYS A 348 -12.00 10.07 -2.22
CA LYS A 348 -12.42 10.41 -0.86
C LYS A 348 -11.23 10.56 0.08
N GLN A 349 -10.30 9.60 0.04
CA GLN A 349 -9.12 9.63 0.90
C GLN A 349 -8.21 10.83 0.59
N PHE A 350 -8.06 11.18 -0.68
CA PHE A 350 -7.28 12.37 -1.04
C PHE A 350 -8.01 13.68 -0.75
N ALA A 351 -9.34 13.72 -0.84
CA ALA A 351 -10.13 14.87 -0.39
C ALA A 351 -9.99 15.08 1.12
N GLU A 352 -10.03 14.01 1.91
CA GLU A 352 -9.78 14.05 3.35
C GLU A 352 -8.35 14.50 3.67
N LEU A 353 -7.34 13.96 2.96
CA LEU A 353 -5.94 14.42 3.07
C LEU A 353 -5.85 15.92 2.83
N LYS A 354 -6.43 16.42 1.74
CA LYS A 354 -6.43 17.85 1.42
C LYS A 354 -7.02 18.68 2.55
N GLN A 355 -8.21 18.29 3.03
CA GLN A 355 -8.87 18.97 4.13
C GLN A 355 -8.02 18.99 5.40
N VAL A 356 -7.36 17.88 5.74
CA VAL A 356 -6.47 17.78 6.89
C VAL A 356 -5.28 18.71 6.75
N LEU A 357 -4.64 18.78 5.57
CA LEU A 357 -3.47 19.62 5.33
C LEU A 357 -3.83 21.12 5.28
N GLU A 358 -5.01 21.48 4.80
CA GLU A 358 -5.50 22.86 4.76
C GLU A 358 -5.92 23.42 6.12
N ASN A 359 -6.26 22.54 7.09
CA ASN A 359 -6.73 22.92 8.44
C ASN A 359 -5.62 22.88 9.52
N LEU A 360 -4.35 22.87 9.14
CA LEU A 360 -3.19 22.92 10.04
C LEU A 360 -2.75 24.37 10.30
#